data_3edebb977bde79118fa7d4e8a494a6d7
#
_entry.id   3edebb977bde79118fa7d4e8a494a6d7
#
_cell.length_a   1.000
_cell.length_b   1.000
_cell.length_c   1.000
_cell.angle_alpha   90.00
_cell.angle_beta   90.00
_cell.angle_gamma   90.00
#
_symmetry.space_group_name_H-M   'P 1'
#
loop_
_entity.id
_entity.type
_entity.pdbx_description
1 polymer ?
#
loop_
_entity_poly.entity_id
_entity_poly.type
_entity_poly.pdbx_seq_one_letter_code
_entity_poly.pdbx_strand_id
1 'polypeptide(L)'
;TGMNLGLPEKLRDLGILTIPLDFLTLDIEEVSHDYPNMYWKTGQKFLAAARLIARDKRLYPLYITNFGCGPDSFITKFFTKELGGKPCLTIEIDEHSSDVGAITRCEAFIDSLKNVKPASHGKKLRADVPLHTLAEKKKRMIYIPYMCDHGRMIAASMRTHGVLAEALPMAN
;
A
#
# COMPACT_ATOMS: atom_id res chain seq x y z
N THR A 1 14.09 11.17 14.63
CA THR A 1 13.80 9.73 14.73
C THR A 1 14.50 9.00 13.61
N GLY A 2 15.38 8.04 13.93
CA GLY A 2 16.33 7.42 13.00
C GLY A 2 15.74 6.62 11.83
N MET A 3 14.42 6.41 11.77
CA MET A 3 13.79 5.60 10.73
C MET A 3 13.58 6.33 9.39
N ASN A 4 13.73 7.64 9.32
CA ASN A 4 13.54 8.42 8.09
C ASN A 4 14.85 8.93 7.49
N LEU A 5 16.00 8.50 7.99
CA LEU A 5 17.36 8.89 7.53
C LEU A 5 17.58 10.41 7.44
N GLY A 6 16.87 11.21 8.24
CA GLY A 6 16.92 12.67 8.17
C GLY A 6 16.43 13.25 6.83
N LEU A 7 15.63 12.51 6.07
CA LEU A 7 15.13 12.94 4.76
C LEU A 7 14.35 14.25 4.79
N PRO A 8 13.53 14.57 5.82
CA PRO A 8 12.85 15.85 5.88
C PRO A 8 13.80 17.05 5.91
N GLU A 9 14.86 16.96 6.68
CA GLU A 9 15.88 18.00 6.80
C GLU A 9 16.64 18.18 5.48
N LYS A 10 17.05 17.09 4.89
CA LYS A 10 17.79 17.06 3.63
C LYS A 10 16.95 17.58 2.45
N LEU A 11 15.68 17.22 2.38
CA LEU A 11 14.77 17.75 1.36
C LEU A 11 14.52 19.24 1.54
N ARG A 12 14.51 19.74 2.79
CA ARG A 12 14.43 21.17 3.06
C ARG A 12 15.65 21.92 2.54
N ASP A 13 16.85 21.35 2.70
CA ASP A 13 18.08 21.92 2.17
C ASP A 13 18.06 21.99 0.63
N LEU A 14 17.34 21.09 -0.02
CA LEU A 14 17.05 21.11 -1.46
C LEU A 14 15.87 22.03 -1.85
N GLY A 15 15.34 22.80 -0.90
CA GLY A 15 14.21 23.71 -1.13
C GLY A 15 12.84 23.06 -1.21
N ILE A 16 12.70 21.80 -0.77
CA ILE A 16 11.45 21.05 -0.79
C ILE A 16 10.82 21.01 0.60
N LEU A 17 9.58 21.45 0.69
CA LEU A 17 8.80 21.34 1.92
C LEU A 17 8.21 19.92 2.03
N THR A 18 8.52 19.25 3.14
CA THR A 18 7.95 17.93 3.45
C THR A 18 6.77 18.07 4.38
N ILE A 19 5.71 17.32 4.09
CA ILE A 19 4.49 17.26 4.91
C ILE A 19 4.32 15.82 5.39
N PRO A 20 4.48 15.52 6.69
CA PRO A 20 4.21 14.20 7.22
C PRO A 20 2.74 13.81 7.01
N LEU A 21 2.50 12.51 6.79
CA LEU A 21 1.16 11.96 6.54
C LEU A 21 0.13 12.36 7.60
N ASP A 22 0.56 12.39 8.86
CA ASP A 22 -0.33 12.67 10.00
C ASP A 22 -0.78 14.16 10.09
N PHE A 23 -0.18 15.04 9.30
CA PHE A 23 -0.61 16.44 9.17
C PHE A 23 -1.63 16.67 8.06
N LEU A 24 -1.96 15.62 7.30
CA LEU A 24 -2.95 15.72 6.23
C LEU A 24 -4.35 15.42 6.77
N THR A 25 -5.32 16.22 6.37
CA THR A 25 -6.74 15.92 6.59
C THR A 25 -7.18 14.89 5.56
N LEU A 26 -7.40 13.65 6.00
CA LEU A 26 -7.68 12.52 5.14
C LEU A 26 -9.14 12.08 5.25
N ASP A 27 -9.78 11.86 4.11
CA ASP A 27 -11.10 11.25 4.02
C ASP A 27 -10.96 9.72 4.00
N ILE A 28 -11.00 9.13 5.20
CA ILE A 28 -10.91 7.67 5.36
C ILE A 28 -12.24 6.99 5.03
N GLU A 29 -13.38 7.67 5.19
CA GLU A 29 -14.70 7.12 4.93
C GLU A 29 -14.87 6.81 3.44
N GLU A 30 -14.45 7.73 2.56
CA GLU A 30 -14.45 7.50 1.10
C GLU A 30 -13.65 6.23 0.74
N VAL A 31 -12.49 6.03 1.37
CA VAL A 31 -11.65 4.85 1.14
C VAL A 31 -12.30 3.59 1.67
N SER A 32 -12.86 3.62 2.86
CA SER A 32 -13.53 2.47 3.47
C SER A 32 -14.73 1.99 2.65
N HIS A 33 -15.45 2.92 2.02
CA HIS A 33 -16.55 2.60 1.13
C HIS A 33 -16.06 1.90 -0.14
N ASP A 34 -14.99 2.41 -0.77
CA ASP A 34 -14.49 1.86 -2.04
C ASP A 34 -13.65 0.58 -1.85
N TYR A 35 -13.06 0.40 -0.65
CA TYR A 35 -12.25 -0.75 -0.27
C TYR A 35 -12.76 -1.43 1.01
N PRO A 36 -13.95 -2.04 0.99
CA PRO A 36 -14.60 -2.58 2.19
C PRO A 36 -13.82 -3.73 2.85
N ASN A 37 -12.92 -4.37 2.12
CA ASN A 37 -12.04 -5.41 2.66
C ASN A 37 -10.72 -4.87 3.23
N MET A 38 -10.48 -3.58 3.12
CA MET A 38 -9.31 -2.92 3.69
C MET A 38 -9.61 -2.52 5.15
N TYR A 39 -9.54 -3.47 6.07
CA TYR A 39 -9.78 -3.23 7.50
C TYR A 39 -8.57 -2.60 8.22
N TRP A 40 -7.40 -2.57 7.60
CA TRP A 40 -6.18 -2.02 8.17
C TRP A 40 -6.16 -0.49 8.07
N LYS A 41 -6.31 0.18 9.22
CA LYS A 41 -6.44 1.65 9.29
C LYS A 41 -5.27 2.41 8.66
N THR A 42 -4.04 1.92 8.82
CA THR A 42 -2.87 2.56 8.21
C THR A 42 -2.92 2.45 6.68
N GLY A 43 -3.37 1.31 6.15
CA GLY A 43 -3.59 1.14 4.72
C GLY A 43 -4.67 2.09 4.18
N GLN A 44 -5.77 2.28 4.92
CA GLN A 44 -6.81 3.26 4.57
C GLN A 44 -6.25 4.68 4.53
N LYS A 45 -5.40 5.07 5.52
CA LYS A 45 -4.71 6.37 5.52
C LYS A 45 -3.82 6.56 4.29
N PHE A 46 -3.06 5.53 3.90
CA PHE A 46 -2.22 5.60 2.71
C PHE A 46 -3.03 5.81 1.44
N LEU A 47 -4.14 5.09 1.27
CA LEU A 47 -5.01 5.25 0.11
C LEU A 47 -5.70 6.61 0.09
N ALA A 48 -6.15 7.10 1.24
CA ALA A 48 -6.73 8.44 1.35
C ALA A 48 -5.70 9.53 1.02
N ALA A 49 -4.47 9.38 1.49
CA ALA A 49 -3.38 10.27 1.12
C ALA A 49 -3.07 10.24 -0.38
N ALA A 50 -3.04 9.06 -0.99
CA ALA A 50 -2.84 8.92 -2.43
C ALA A 50 -3.91 9.69 -3.22
N ARG A 51 -5.18 9.60 -2.83
CA ARG A 51 -6.30 10.35 -3.45
C ARG A 51 -6.14 11.87 -3.29
N LEU A 52 -5.81 12.31 -2.08
CA LEU A 52 -5.56 13.73 -1.82
C LEU A 52 -4.41 14.25 -2.68
N ILE A 53 -3.29 13.52 -2.69
CA ILE A 53 -2.10 13.87 -3.47
C ILE A 53 -2.42 13.85 -4.98
N ALA A 54 -3.19 12.87 -5.47
CA ALA A 54 -3.58 12.82 -6.87
C ALA A 54 -4.38 14.06 -7.33
N ARG A 55 -5.19 14.63 -6.43
CA ARG A 55 -6.02 15.82 -6.69
C ARG A 55 -5.25 17.14 -6.61
N ASP A 56 -4.17 17.23 -5.82
CA ASP A 56 -3.37 18.47 -5.65
C ASP A 56 -2.09 18.41 -6.49
N LYS A 57 -1.97 19.30 -7.47
CA LYS A 57 -0.83 19.35 -8.39
C LYS A 57 0.51 19.69 -7.73
N ARG A 58 0.49 20.24 -6.53
CA ARG A 58 1.69 20.67 -5.78
C ARG A 58 2.29 19.57 -4.94
N LEU A 59 1.50 18.51 -4.65
CA LEU A 59 1.90 17.43 -3.76
C LEU A 59 2.44 16.26 -4.58
N TYR A 60 3.55 15.71 -4.16
CA TYR A 60 4.15 14.48 -4.70
C TYR A 60 4.46 13.52 -3.55
N PRO A 61 4.17 12.23 -3.70
CA PRO A 61 4.40 11.28 -2.63
C PRO A 61 5.86 10.81 -2.58
N LEU A 62 6.40 10.80 -1.38
CA LEU A 62 7.59 10.06 -0.99
C LEU A 62 7.14 8.90 -0.11
N TYR A 63 7.22 7.68 -0.62
CA TYR A 63 6.82 6.47 0.09
C TYR A 63 8.05 5.75 0.63
N ILE A 64 8.14 5.64 1.95
CA ILE A 64 9.22 4.92 2.62
C ILE A 64 8.70 3.55 2.99
N THR A 65 9.39 2.51 2.57
CA THR A 65 9.05 1.11 2.83
C THR A 65 10.26 0.37 3.39
N ASN A 66 10.00 -0.69 4.14
CA ASN A 66 11.01 -1.58 4.67
C ASN A 66 10.95 -2.93 3.94
N PHE A 67 11.87 -3.15 3.00
CA PHE A 67 12.02 -4.39 2.19
C PHE A 67 10.79 -4.83 1.40
N GLY A 68 9.82 -3.95 1.18
CA GLY A 68 8.57 -4.41 0.59
C GLY A 68 7.92 -5.53 1.41
N CYS A 69 8.02 -5.49 2.75
CA CYS A 69 7.46 -6.50 3.64
C CYS A 69 5.95 -6.66 3.40
N GLY A 70 5.34 -7.75 3.90
CA GLY A 70 3.98 -8.16 3.57
C GLY A 70 2.94 -7.04 3.42
N PRO A 71 2.70 -6.18 4.43
CA PRO A 71 1.77 -5.06 4.33
C PRO A 71 2.12 -4.04 3.24
N ASP A 72 3.40 -3.69 3.10
CA ASP A 72 3.87 -2.71 2.11
C ASP A 72 3.74 -3.24 0.68
N SER A 73 4.12 -4.49 0.44
CA SER A 73 3.95 -5.15 -0.87
C SER A 73 2.49 -5.19 -1.29
N PHE A 74 1.60 -5.43 -0.33
CA PHE A 74 0.16 -5.48 -0.58
C PHE A 74 -0.39 -4.10 -0.94
N ILE A 75 -0.07 -3.05 -0.15
CA ILE A 75 -0.67 -1.73 -0.29
C ILE A 75 -0.13 -0.94 -1.48
N THR A 76 1.15 -1.14 -1.84
CA THR A 76 1.83 -0.34 -2.89
C THR A 76 1.08 -0.36 -4.21
N LYS A 77 0.52 -1.50 -4.61
CA LYS A 77 -0.27 -1.62 -5.84
C LYS A 77 -1.52 -0.74 -5.81
N PHE A 78 -2.24 -0.73 -4.70
CA PHE A 78 -3.44 0.09 -4.53
C PHE A 78 -3.08 1.57 -4.43
N PHE A 79 -2.01 1.89 -3.69
CA PHE A 79 -1.48 3.24 -3.57
C PHE A 79 -1.14 3.84 -4.94
N THR A 80 -0.36 3.13 -5.75
CA THR A 80 0.01 3.57 -7.11
C THR A 80 -1.22 3.75 -8.01
N LYS A 81 -2.22 2.87 -7.86
CA LYS A 81 -3.48 2.98 -8.60
C LYS A 81 -4.25 4.25 -8.23
N GLU A 82 -4.35 4.57 -6.95
CA GLU A 82 -5.03 5.80 -6.47
C GLU A 82 -4.30 7.08 -6.88
N LEU A 83 -2.98 7.02 -7.07
CA LEU A 83 -2.21 8.15 -7.60
C LEU A 83 -2.53 8.49 -9.06
N GLY A 84 -3.15 7.57 -9.82
CA GLY A 84 -3.60 7.83 -11.18
C GLY A 84 -2.49 8.18 -12.17
N GLY A 85 -1.30 7.61 -12.00
CA GLY A 85 -0.14 7.86 -12.86
C GLY A 85 0.71 9.05 -12.43
N LYS A 86 0.42 9.66 -11.30
CA LYS A 86 1.26 10.71 -10.73
C LYS A 86 2.61 10.13 -10.28
N PRO A 87 3.75 10.80 -10.56
CA PRO A 87 5.06 10.34 -10.11
C PRO A 87 5.11 10.15 -8.59
N CYS A 88 5.73 9.05 -8.18
CA CYS A 88 5.94 8.68 -6.79
C CYS A 88 7.38 8.23 -6.60
N LEU A 89 8.05 8.73 -5.59
CA LEU A 89 9.34 8.20 -5.16
C LEU A 89 9.11 7.16 -4.06
N THR A 90 9.54 5.93 -4.32
CA THR A 90 9.58 4.86 -3.30
C THR A 90 11.02 4.63 -2.88
N ILE A 91 11.28 4.71 -1.58
CA ILE A 91 12.59 4.45 -0.98
C ILE A 91 12.46 3.25 -0.06
N GLU A 92 13.20 2.20 -0.37
CA GLU A 92 13.36 1.06 0.53
C GLU A 92 14.48 1.35 1.52
N ILE A 93 14.19 1.16 2.81
CA ILE A 93 15.12 1.37 3.91
C ILE A 93 15.30 0.06 4.65
N ASP A 94 16.54 -0.30 4.91
CA ASP A 94 16.95 -1.43 5.72
C ASP A 94 18.04 -1.01 6.72
N GLU A 95 18.50 -1.94 7.53
CA GLU A 95 19.58 -1.71 8.50
C GLU A 95 20.94 -1.38 7.86
N HIS A 96 21.10 -1.65 6.57
CA HIS A 96 22.31 -1.38 5.80
C HIS A 96 22.17 -0.15 4.89
N SER A 97 20.99 0.44 4.85
CA SER A 97 20.71 1.58 3.96
C SER A 97 21.52 2.80 4.38
N SER A 98 22.28 3.35 3.42
CA SER A 98 22.97 4.61 3.61
C SER A 98 22.06 5.76 3.21
N ASP A 99 22.17 6.85 3.94
CA ASP A 99 21.47 8.10 3.68
C ASP A 99 21.86 8.74 2.33
N VAL A 100 23.10 8.52 1.88
CA VAL A 100 23.61 9.03 0.58
C VAL A 100 22.79 8.48 -0.58
N GLY A 101 22.50 7.18 -0.60
CA GLY A 101 21.69 6.56 -1.66
C GLY A 101 20.26 7.09 -1.68
N ALA A 102 19.68 7.35 -0.50
CA ALA A 102 18.34 7.92 -0.39
C ALA A 102 18.29 9.37 -0.90
N ILE A 103 19.30 10.18 -0.59
CA ILE A 103 19.39 11.58 -1.06
C ILE A 103 19.51 11.62 -2.58
N THR A 104 20.42 10.83 -3.16
CA THR A 104 20.62 10.79 -4.63
C THR A 104 19.32 10.46 -5.36
N ARG A 105 18.52 9.51 -4.80
CA ARG A 105 17.19 9.19 -5.35
C ARG A 105 16.21 10.37 -5.23
N CYS A 106 16.26 11.11 -4.12
CA CYS A 106 15.43 12.31 -3.94
C CYS A 106 15.80 13.39 -4.97
N GLU A 107 17.08 13.66 -5.16
CA GLU A 107 17.57 14.64 -6.14
C GLU A 107 17.14 14.27 -7.56
N ALA A 108 17.34 13.01 -7.96
CA ALA A 108 16.92 12.50 -9.27
C ALA A 108 15.39 12.61 -9.46
N PHE A 109 14.63 12.32 -8.41
CA PHE A 109 13.18 12.47 -8.46
C PHE A 109 12.76 13.93 -8.62
N ILE A 110 13.32 14.85 -7.85
CA ILE A 110 13.06 16.29 -7.96
C ILE A 110 13.37 16.78 -9.38
N ASP A 111 14.52 16.38 -9.95
CA ASP A 111 14.87 16.73 -11.31
C ASP A 111 13.88 16.17 -12.34
N SER A 112 13.41 14.94 -12.13
CA SER A 112 12.41 14.35 -13.01
C SER A 112 11.09 15.14 -13.00
N LEU A 113 10.71 15.72 -11.85
CA LEU A 113 9.47 16.49 -11.70
C LEU A 113 9.49 17.80 -12.50
N LYS A 114 10.66 18.38 -12.76
CA LYS A 114 10.79 19.61 -13.59
C LYS A 114 10.28 19.40 -15.01
N ASN A 115 10.29 18.16 -15.50
CA ASN A 115 9.91 17.79 -16.86
C ASN A 115 8.56 17.06 -16.94
N VAL A 116 7.87 16.91 -15.81
CA VAL A 116 6.56 16.21 -15.78
C VAL A 116 5.48 17.09 -16.40
N LYS A 117 4.93 16.66 -17.51
CA LYS A 117 3.66 17.21 -18.01
C LYS A 117 2.54 16.84 -17.03
N PRO A 118 1.63 17.77 -16.68
CA PRO A 118 0.53 17.46 -15.79
C PRO A 118 -0.27 16.27 -16.34
N ALA A 119 -0.26 15.16 -15.60
CA ALA A 119 -1.03 13.99 -15.96
C ALA A 119 -2.52 14.40 -16.03
N SER A 120 -3.15 14.10 -17.14
CA SER A 120 -4.61 14.17 -17.23
C SER A 120 -5.16 13.19 -16.19
N HIS A 121 -6.09 13.65 -15.37
CA HIS A 121 -6.73 12.83 -14.34
C HIS A 121 -7.23 11.53 -14.99
N GLY A 122 -6.52 10.44 -14.73
CA GLY A 122 -6.92 9.12 -15.20
C GLY A 122 -8.33 8.82 -14.68
N LYS A 123 -9.21 8.32 -15.55
CA LYS A 123 -10.51 7.78 -15.17
C LYS A 123 -10.36 6.97 -13.89
N LYS A 124 -11.19 7.24 -12.87
CA LYS A 124 -11.37 6.36 -11.72
C LYS A 124 -11.62 4.95 -12.26
N LEU A 125 -10.61 4.12 -12.29
CA LEU A 125 -10.79 2.70 -12.49
C LEU A 125 -11.41 2.18 -11.18
N ARG A 126 -12.75 2.21 -11.11
CA ARG A 126 -13.43 1.39 -10.11
C ARG A 126 -12.89 -0.02 -10.29
N ALA A 127 -12.24 -0.53 -9.25
CA ALA A 127 -12.02 -1.95 -9.19
C ALA A 127 -13.41 -2.55 -8.96
N ASP A 128 -14.08 -2.93 -10.04
CA ASP A 128 -15.17 -3.89 -9.96
C ASP A 128 -14.55 -5.24 -9.57
N VAL A 129 -14.06 -5.32 -8.34
CA VAL A 129 -13.85 -6.60 -7.70
C VAL A 129 -15.24 -7.02 -7.27
N PRO A 130 -15.82 -8.03 -7.90
CA PRO A 130 -17.15 -8.49 -7.52
C PRO A 130 -17.08 -8.86 -6.04
N LEU A 131 -17.85 -8.16 -5.21
CA LEU A 131 -18.08 -8.54 -3.82
C LEU A 131 -18.78 -9.91 -3.87
N HIS A 132 -18.00 -10.96 -3.69
CA HIS A 132 -18.57 -12.30 -3.58
C HIS A 132 -19.50 -12.34 -2.36
N THR A 133 -20.77 -12.59 -2.61
CA THR A 133 -21.76 -12.75 -1.54
C THR A 133 -21.36 -13.89 -0.61
N LEU A 134 -21.79 -13.84 0.65
CA LEU A 134 -21.56 -14.94 1.60
C LEU A 134 -22.04 -16.29 1.07
N ALA A 135 -23.10 -16.29 0.23
CA ALA A 135 -23.63 -17.49 -0.42
C ALA A 135 -22.65 -18.07 -1.46
N GLU A 136 -21.92 -17.22 -2.19
CA GLU A 136 -20.88 -17.67 -3.13
C GLU A 136 -19.62 -18.13 -2.40
N LYS A 137 -19.26 -17.50 -1.27
CA LYS A 137 -18.15 -17.94 -0.42
C LYS A 137 -18.38 -19.35 0.14
N LYS A 138 -19.62 -19.72 0.48
CA LYS A 138 -19.97 -21.07 0.97
C LYS A 138 -19.81 -22.16 -0.08
N LYS A 139 -19.80 -21.84 -1.37
CA LYS A 139 -19.64 -22.79 -2.48
C LYS A 139 -18.18 -23.06 -2.86
N ARG A 140 -17.24 -22.29 -2.34
CA ARG A 140 -15.82 -22.43 -2.67
C ARG A 140 -15.10 -23.27 -1.63
N MET A 141 -14.30 -24.23 -2.10
CA MET A 141 -13.37 -24.96 -1.26
C MET A 141 -12.14 -24.10 -0.97
N ILE A 142 -11.80 -23.94 0.29
CA ILE A 142 -10.57 -23.27 0.73
C ILE A 142 -9.52 -24.34 1.01
N TYR A 143 -8.43 -24.31 0.27
CA TYR A 143 -7.30 -25.18 0.51
C TYR A 143 -6.26 -24.45 1.35
N ILE A 144 -5.88 -25.09 2.47
CA ILE A 144 -4.88 -24.55 3.41
C ILE A 144 -3.57 -25.28 3.14
N PRO A 145 -2.50 -24.59 2.72
CA PRO A 145 -1.19 -25.22 2.53
C PRO A 145 -0.72 -25.89 3.82
N TYR A 146 -0.09 -27.06 3.70
CA TYR A 146 0.54 -27.69 4.84
C TYR A 146 1.85 -26.95 5.19
N MET A 147 1.78 -26.09 6.16
CA MET A 147 2.94 -25.42 6.73
C MET A 147 3.33 -26.06 8.07
N CYS A 148 2.35 -26.59 8.79
CA CYS A 148 2.47 -27.31 10.05
C CYS A 148 1.12 -27.95 10.39
N ASP A 149 1.05 -28.75 11.45
CA ASP A 149 -0.19 -29.43 11.87
C ASP A 149 -1.37 -28.50 12.17
N HIS A 150 -1.11 -27.22 12.46
CA HIS A 150 -2.16 -26.21 12.64
C HIS A 150 -3.03 -26.01 11.40
N GLY A 151 -2.55 -26.32 10.20
CA GLY A 151 -3.35 -26.25 8.97
C GLY A 151 -4.60 -27.12 9.05
N ARG A 152 -4.49 -28.32 9.63
CA ARG A 152 -5.63 -29.22 9.85
C ARG A 152 -6.62 -28.67 10.88
N MET A 153 -6.12 -28.05 11.94
CA MET A 153 -6.95 -27.43 12.98
C MET A 153 -7.72 -26.23 12.41
N ILE A 154 -7.06 -25.39 11.62
CA ILE A 154 -7.69 -24.25 10.95
C ILE A 154 -8.78 -24.74 10.00
N ALA A 155 -8.52 -25.74 9.15
CA ALA A 155 -9.52 -26.32 8.27
C ALA A 155 -10.73 -26.88 9.04
N ALA A 156 -10.49 -27.56 10.16
CA ALA A 156 -11.55 -28.08 11.02
C ALA A 156 -12.40 -26.95 11.62
N SER A 157 -11.76 -25.92 12.15
CA SER A 157 -12.45 -24.74 12.68
C SER A 157 -13.28 -24.02 11.62
N MET A 158 -12.77 -23.85 10.41
CA MET A 158 -13.52 -23.26 9.30
C MET A 158 -14.78 -24.08 8.94
N ARG A 159 -14.67 -25.41 8.94
CA ARG A 159 -15.81 -26.30 8.69
C ARG A 159 -16.92 -26.17 9.74
N THR A 160 -16.58 -25.96 11.00
CA THR A 160 -17.59 -25.73 12.05
C THR A 160 -18.41 -24.46 11.83
N HIS A 161 -17.84 -23.48 11.10
CA HIS A 161 -18.52 -22.24 10.71
C HIS A 161 -19.17 -22.33 9.32
N GLY A 162 -19.32 -23.54 8.76
CA GLY A 162 -20.00 -23.76 7.49
C GLY A 162 -19.18 -23.34 6.25
N VAL A 163 -17.86 -23.16 6.40
CA VAL A 163 -16.95 -22.90 5.30
C VAL A 163 -16.33 -24.21 4.82
N LEU A 164 -16.37 -24.47 3.51
CA LEU A 164 -15.69 -25.62 2.93
C LEU A 164 -14.18 -25.40 2.98
N ALA A 165 -13.47 -26.15 3.78
CA ALA A 165 -12.03 -26.01 3.95
C ALA A 165 -11.33 -27.36 4.10
N GLU A 166 -10.17 -27.51 3.47
CA GLU A 166 -9.35 -28.71 3.51
C GLU A 166 -7.86 -28.34 3.64
N ALA A 167 -7.14 -29.06 4.49
CA ALA A 167 -5.69 -28.92 4.57
C ALA A 167 -5.04 -29.79 3.48
N LEU A 168 -4.17 -29.20 2.68
CA LEU A 168 -3.39 -29.94 1.69
C LEU A 168 -2.45 -30.93 2.39
N PRO A 169 -2.14 -32.09 1.76
CA PRO A 169 -1.17 -33.02 2.28
C PRO A 169 0.23 -32.39 2.28
N MET A 170 1.12 -32.92 3.15
CA MET A 170 2.52 -32.57 3.08
C MET A 170 3.09 -32.99 1.73
N ALA A 171 3.79 -32.08 1.06
CA ALA A 171 4.54 -32.43 -0.15
C ALA A 171 5.66 -33.40 0.22
N ASN A 172 5.75 -34.53 -0.48
CA ASN A 172 6.83 -35.50 -0.36
C ASN A 172 8.10 -34.96 -1.01
#